data_44b5817ef22e37332c0bc6bd280d5aa5
#
_entry.id   44b5817ef22e37332c0bc6bd280d5aa5
#
_cell.length_a   1.000
_cell.length_b   1.000
_cell.length_c   1.000
_cell.angle_alpha   90.00
_cell.angle_beta   90.00
_cell.angle_gamma   90.00
#
_symmetry.space_group_name_H-M   'P 1'
#
loop_
_entity.id
_entity.type
_entity.pdbx_description
1 polymer ?
#
loop_
_entity_poly.entity_id
_entity_poly.type
_entity_poly.pdbx_seq_one_letter_code
_entity_poly.pdbx_strand_id
1 'polypeptide(L)'
;MPHFMLLLHSDPSGLQQLSPEEMQKALEKFMAWRNKPITRDGHRLTDDPGRVMRSQAGQIRTTDGPYSETKEILGGYYTIEAASYDDAVRLAQDHPTLEYGGTIEVRQVWGT
;
A
#
# COMPACT_ATOMS: atom_id res chain seq x y z
N MET A 1 -18.11 -6.98 10.52
CA MET A 1 -17.85 -5.68 9.89
C MET A 1 -17.20 -5.88 8.53
N PRO A 2 -17.47 -5.02 7.55
CA PRO A 2 -16.76 -5.09 6.27
C PRO A 2 -15.26 -4.94 6.44
N HIS A 3 -14.52 -5.50 5.51
CA HIS A 3 -13.08 -5.29 5.41
C HIS A 3 -12.78 -4.29 4.30
N PHE A 4 -11.77 -3.47 4.53
CA PHE A 4 -11.30 -2.49 3.56
C PHE A 4 -9.81 -2.71 3.33
N MET A 5 -9.40 -2.64 2.08
CA MET A 5 -7.99 -2.72 1.73
C MET A 5 -7.45 -1.30 1.55
N LEU A 6 -6.35 -1.04 2.23
CA LEU A 6 -5.59 0.20 2.07
C LEU A 6 -4.45 -0.11 1.11
N LEU A 7 -4.52 0.47 -0.09
CA LEU A 7 -3.49 0.30 -1.11
C LEU A 7 -2.53 1.48 -1.02
N LEU A 8 -1.28 1.20 -0.71
CA LEU A 8 -0.28 2.22 -0.39
C LEU A 8 0.55 2.51 -1.64
N HIS A 9 0.43 3.71 -2.17
CA HIS A 9 1.16 4.16 -3.34
C HIS A 9 2.21 5.19 -2.93
N SER A 10 3.43 5.05 -3.40
CA SER A 10 4.50 6.00 -3.11
C SER A 10 5.59 5.97 -4.17
N ASP A 11 6.37 7.05 -4.24
CA ASP A 11 7.59 7.08 -5.02
C ASP A 11 8.69 6.41 -4.19
N PRO A 12 9.26 5.29 -4.65
CA PRO A 12 10.31 4.59 -3.89
C PRO A 12 11.51 5.48 -3.55
N SER A 13 11.81 6.48 -4.37
CA SER A 13 12.92 7.38 -4.12
C SER A 13 12.74 8.22 -2.85
N GLY A 14 11.49 8.43 -2.42
CA GLY A 14 11.21 9.20 -1.21
C GLY A 14 11.81 8.59 0.05
N LEU A 15 11.65 7.28 0.22
CA LEU A 15 12.23 6.56 1.36
C LEU A 15 13.75 6.41 1.24
N GLN A 16 14.27 6.32 0.02
CA GLN A 16 15.70 6.19 -0.21
C GLN A 16 16.50 7.43 0.19
N GLN A 17 15.83 8.57 0.31
CA GLN A 17 16.46 9.82 0.74
C GLN A 17 16.57 9.95 2.26
N LEU A 18 15.95 9.06 3.01
CA LEU A 18 16.01 9.08 4.46
C LEU A 18 17.37 8.58 4.96
N SER A 19 17.85 9.17 6.06
CA SER A 19 19.00 8.63 6.75
C SER A 19 18.68 7.24 7.32
N PRO A 20 19.69 6.40 7.66
CA PRO A 20 19.42 5.11 8.30
C PRO A 20 18.58 5.24 9.57
N GLU A 21 18.80 6.28 10.35
CA GLU A 21 18.06 6.53 11.58
C GLU A 21 16.61 6.90 11.30
N GLU A 22 16.37 7.75 10.31
CA GLU A 22 15.03 8.12 9.88
C GLU A 22 14.28 6.93 9.28
N MET A 23 14.98 6.10 8.49
CA MET A 23 14.41 4.88 7.94
C MET A 23 13.96 3.92 9.04
N GLN A 24 14.79 3.77 10.09
CA GLN A 24 14.45 2.93 11.23
C GLN A 24 13.17 3.42 11.92
N LYS A 25 13.03 4.72 12.11
CA LYS A 25 11.82 5.30 12.68
C LYS A 25 10.60 5.07 11.80
N ALA A 26 10.76 5.21 10.49
CA ALA A 26 9.68 4.94 9.53
C ALA A 26 9.20 3.50 9.64
N LEU A 27 10.13 2.55 9.63
CA LEU A 27 9.80 1.12 9.75
C LEU A 27 9.08 0.80 11.05
N GLU A 28 9.50 1.41 12.15
CA GLU A 28 8.83 1.25 13.45
C GLU A 28 7.38 1.72 13.40
N LYS A 29 7.12 2.84 12.73
CA LYS A 29 5.77 3.37 12.56
C LYS A 29 4.89 2.44 11.72
N PHE A 30 5.44 1.88 10.64
CA PHE A 30 4.74 0.91 9.81
C PHE A 30 4.39 -0.34 10.62
N MET A 31 5.33 -0.85 11.40
CA MET A 31 5.09 -2.04 12.24
C MET A 31 4.06 -1.76 13.33
N ALA A 32 4.12 -0.60 13.97
CA ALA A 32 3.14 -0.22 14.98
C ALA A 32 1.73 -0.15 14.38
N TRP A 33 1.61 0.40 13.17
CA TRP A 33 0.31 0.50 12.49
C TRP A 33 -0.21 -0.89 12.12
N ARG A 34 0.67 -1.77 11.59
CA ARG A 34 0.31 -3.15 11.23
C ARG A 34 -0.21 -3.93 12.44
N ASN A 35 0.28 -3.64 13.63
CA ASN A 35 -0.09 -4.33 14.86
C ASN A 35 -1.37 -3.78 15.52
N LYS A 36 -2.02 -2.80 14.93
CA LYS A 36 -3.30 -2.30 15.46
C LYS A 36 -4.37 -3.39 15.45
N PRO A 37 -5.27 -3.42 16.45
CA PRO A 37 -6.32 -4.45 16.52
C PRO A 37 -7.24 -4.49 15.31
N ILE A 38 -7.43 -3.37 14.60
CA ILE A 38 -8.26 -3.30 13.40
C ILE A 38 -7.58 -3.92 12.17
N THR A 39 -6.27 -4.09 12.19
CA THR A 39 -5.51 -4.61 11.06
C THR A 39 -5.58 -6.13 11.04
N ARG A 40 -6.08 -6.68 9.92
CA ARG A 40 -6.21 -8.13 9.74
C ARG A 40 -5.05 -8.72 8.97
N ASP A 41 -4.50 -7.97 8.03
CA ASP A 41 -3.38 -8.41 7.18
C ASP A 41 -2.66 -7.19 6.64
N GLY A 42 -1.43 -7.40 6.20
CA GLY A 42 -0.67 -6.33 5.59
C GLY A 42 0.74 -6.78 5.23
N HIS A 43 1.20 -6.37 4.06
CA HIS A 43 2.54 -6.67 3.58
C HIS A 43 3.14 -5.49 2.83
N ARG A 44 4.43 -5.31 3.00
CA ARG A 44 5.20 -4.41 2.17
C ARG A 44 5.66 -5.18 0.92
N LEU A 45 5.57 -4.54 -0.24
CA LEU A 45 6.09 -5.08 -1.48
C LEU A 45 7.51 -4.58 -1.70
N THR A 46 8.32 -5.36 -2.44
CA THR A 46 9.67 -4.94 -2.79
C THR A 46 9.64 -3.77 -3.77
N ASP A 47 10.73 -3.03 -3.84
CA ASP A 47 10.81 -1.80 -4.65
C ASP A 47 11.08 -2.08 -6.14
N ASP A 48 11.24 -3.35 -6.53
CA ASP A 48 11.46 -3.69 -7.94
C ASP A 48 10.19 -3.46 -8.77
N PRO A 49 10.31 -3.32 -10.09
CA PRO A 49 9.14 -3.03 -10.94
C PRO A 49 8.17 -4.19 -11.12
N GLY A 50 8.55 -5.41 -10.74
CA GLY A 50 7.69 -6.59 -10.90
C GLY A 50 7.45 -6.96 -12.36
N ARG A 51 6.37 -7.67 -12.60
CA ARG A 51 5.97 -8.12 -13.93
C ARG A 51 4.49 -7.82 -14.14
N VAL A 52 4.13 -7.51 -15.38
CA VAL A 52 2.75 -7.25 -15.76
C VAL A 52 2.36 -8.23 -16.87
N MET A 53 1.24 -8.89 -16.68
CA MET A 53 0.72 -9.88 -17.65
C MET A 53 -0.57 -9.35 -18.27
N ARG A 54 -0.69 -9.50 -19.58
CA ARG A 54 -1.90 -9.14 -20.33
C ARG A 54 -2.22 -10.23 -21.34
N SER A 55 -3.51 -10.44 -21.59
CA SER A 55 -3.96 -11.26 -22.69
C SER A 55 -4.19 -10.38 -23.92
N GLN A 56 -3.50 -10.68 -25.01
CA GLN A 56 -3.65 -9.97 -26.29
C GLN A 56 -3.84 -11.00 -27.41
N ALA A 57 -4.93 -10.87 -28.14
CA ALA A 57 -5.24 -11.77 -29.26
C ALA A 57 -5.14 -13.25 -28.89
N GLY A 58 -5.60 -13.63 -27.70
CA GLY A 58 -5.57 -14.99 -27.19
C GLY A 58 -4.23 -15.46 -26.65
N GLN A 59 -3.23 -14.59 -26.59
CA GLN A 59 -1.91 -14.91 -26.05
C GLN A 59 -1.60 -14.09 -24.79
N ILE A 60 -0.95 -14.73 -23.83
CA ILE A 60 -0.50 -14.05 -22.64
C ILE A 60 0.85 -13.41 -22.92
N ARG A 61 0.93 -12.10 -22.69
CA ARG A 61 2.17 -11.34 -22.79
C ARG A 61 2.59 -10.87 -21.42
N THR A 62 3.85 -11.08 -21.11
CA THR A 62 4.44 -10.63 -19.83
C THR A 62 5.49 -9.57 -20.13
N THR A 63 5.37 -8.43 -19.45
CA THR A 63 6.33 -7.31 -19.58
C THR A 63 6.84 -6.93 -18.21
N ASP A 64 7.94 -6.19 -18.18
CA ASP A 64 8.40 -5.61 -16.94
C ASP A 64 7.41 -4.54 -16.46
N GLY A 65 7.20 -4.48 -15.12
CA GLY A 65 6.43 -3.40 -14.52
C GLY A 65 7.24 -2.13 -14.40
N PRO A 66 6.72 -1.17 -13.62
CA PRO A 66 5.47 -1.28 -12.87
C PRO A 66 4.23 -1.11 -13.77
N TYR A 67 3.08 -1.48 -13.23
CA TYR A 67 1.80 -1.30 -13.92
C TYR A 67 1.48 0.19 -14.14
N SER A 68 1.76 1.01 -13.12
CA SER A 68 1.54 2.45 -13.18
C SER A 68 2.65 3.14 -13.97
N GLU A 69 2.28 4.08 -14.82
CA GLU A 69 3.22 4.92 -15.57
C GLU A 69 3.67 6.14 -14.77
N THR A 70 3.12 6.35 -13.57
CA THR A 70 3.51 7.45 -12.69
C THR A 70 4.69 7.05 -11.82
N LYS A 71 5.30 8.03 -11.15
CA LYS A 71 6.38 7.77 -10.18
C LYS A 71 5.89 7.05 -8.94
N GLU A 72 4.59 7.19 -8.60
CA GLU A 72 4.01 6.47 -7.49
C GLU A 72 3.64 5.06 -7.92
N ILE A 73 4.16 4.08 -7.21
CA ILE A 73 3.86 2.68 -7.43
C ILE A 73 3.23 2.08 -6.18
N LEU A 74 2.54 0.96 -6.36
CA LEU A 74 1.98 0.20 -5.23
C LEU A 74 3.13 -0.41 -4.43
N GLY A 75 3.31 0.07 -3.21
CA GLY A 75 4.41 -0.36 -2.34
C GLY A 75 3.99 -1.28 -1.20
N GLY A 76 2.69 -1.48 -1.02
CA GLY A 76 2.18 -2.34 0.05
C GLY A 76 0.69 -2.22 0.22
N TYR A 77 0.16 -3.00 1.16
CA TYR A 77 -1.26 -2.95 1.47
C TYR A 77 -1.51 -3.35 2.91
N TYR A 78 -2.66 -2.92 3.43
CA TYR A 78 -3.23 -3.41 4.68
C TYR A 78 -4.70 -3.74 4.46
N THR A 79 -5.19 -4.75 5.19
CA THR A 79 -6.62 -5.03 5.27
C THR A 79 -7.07 -4.71 6.68
N ILE A 80 -8.09 -3.87 6.82
CA ILE A 80 -8.62 -3.44 8.11
C ILE A 80 -10.12 -3.71 8.20
N GLU A 81 -10.65 -3.80 9.42
CA GLU A 81 -12.07 -3.80 9.66
C GLU A 81 -12.55 -2.37 9.94
N ALA A 82 -13.64 -1.99 9.30
CA ALA A 82 -14.27 -0.68 9.52
C ALA A 82 -15.76 -0.78 9.21
N ALA A 83 -16.55 0.13 9.77
CA ALA A 83 -18.00 0.10 9.59
C ALA A 83 -18.43 0.59 8.20
N SER A 84 -17.66 1.47 7.59
CA SER A 84 -18.01 2.14 6.32
C SER A 84 -16.74 2.69 5.67
N TYR A 85 -16.86 3.18 4.43
CA TYR A 85 -15.76 3.92 3.79
C TYR A 85 -15.33 5.12 4.62
N ASP A 86 -16.26 5.90 5.13
CA ASP A 86 -15.94 7.07 5.95
C ASP A 86 -15.15 6.68 7.19
N ASP A 87 -15.53 5.58 7.82
CA ASP A 87 -14.85 5.07 8.99
C ASP A 87 -13.43 4.57 8.62
N ALA A 88 -13.30 3.85 7.50
CA ALA A 88 -12.00 3.37 7.02
C ALA A 88 -11.05 4.54 6.72
N VAL A 89 -11.55 5.58 6.07
CA VAL A 89 -10.77 6.79 5.78
C VAL A 89 -10.31 7.46 7.06
N ARG A 90 -11.22 7.59 8.03
CA ARG A 90 -10.91 8.17 9.34
C ARG A 90 -9.79 7.38 10.05
N LEU A 91 -9.89 6.05 10.03
CA LEU A 91 -8.93 5.18 10.67
C LEU A 91 -7.56 5.20 9.99
N ALA A 92 -7.50 5.49 8.69
CA ALA A 92 -6.27 5.50 7.92
C ALA A 92 -5.50 6.82 7.97
N GLN A 93 -6.07 7.87 8.55
CA GLN A 93 -5.49 9.22 8.49
C GLN A 93 -4.12 9.33 9.16
N ASP A 94 -3.83 8.49 10.14
CA ASP A 94 -2.55 8.49 10.84
C ASP A 94 -1.54 7.49 10.27
N HIS A 95 -1.84 6.92 9.09
CA HIS A 95 -0.93 5.95 8.49
C HIS A 95 0.37 6.63 8.02
N PRO A 96 1.54 6.03 8.32
CA PRO A 96 2.83 6.66 7.98
C PRO A 96 3.06 6.88 6.48
N THR A 97 2.40 6.14 5.59
CA THR A 97 2.49 6.41 4.15
C THR A 97 2.16 7.87 3.82
N LEU A 98 1.15 8.43 4.49
CA LEU A 98 0.75 9.83 4.27
C LEU A 98 1.80 10.80 4.82
N GLU A 99 2.43 10.46 5.95
CA GLU A 99 3.49 11.27 6.55
C GLU A 99 4.70 11.39 5.62
N TYR A 100 5.03 10.31 4.91
CA TYR A 100 6.19 10.25 4.02
C TYR A 100 5.86 10.56 2.56
N GLY A 101 4.74 11.23 2.31
CA GLY A 101 4.41 11.78 0.99
C GLY A 101 3.71 10.82 0.04
N GLY A 102 3.30 9.65 0.53
CA GLY A 102 2.55 8.71 -0.30
C GLY A 102 1.06 8.97 -0.32
N THR A 103 0.35 8.11 -1.03
CA THR A 103 -1.10 8.18 -1.23
C THR A 103 -1.71 6.85 -0.80
N ILE A 104 -2.89 6.89 -0.20
CA ILE A 104 -3.64 5.69 0.18
C ILE A 104 -4.94 5.62 -0.62
N GLU A 105 -5.12 4.52 -1.32
CA GLU A 105 -6.38 4.18 -1.97
C GLU A 105 -7.14 3.22 -1.08
N VAL A 106 -8.40 3.54 -0.76
CA VAL A 106 -9.22 2.71 0.14
C VAL A 106 -10.26 1.98 -0.70
N ARG A 107 -10.29 0.66 -0.62
CA ARG A 107 -11.21 -0.18 -1.38
C ARG A 107 -11.88 -1.19 -0.46
N GLN A 108 -13.21 -1.27 -0.50
CA GLN A 108 -13.92 -2.30 0.25
C GLN A 108 -13.65 -3.67 -0.36
N VAL A 109 -13.37 -4.65 0.51
CA VAL A 109 -13.17 -6.04 0.06
C VAL A 109 -14.54 -6.68 -0.14
N TRP A 110 -14.75 -7.21 -1.34
CA TRP A 110 -16.03 -7.83 -1.71
C TRP A 110 -16.29 -9.08 -0.87
N GLY A 111 -17.53 -9.25 -0.43
CA GLY A 111 -17.95 -10.44 0.31
C GLY A 111 -17.62 -10.43 1.81
N THR A 112 -17.20 -9.30 2.32
CA THR A 112 -16.89 -9.20 3.76
C THR A 112 -17.91 -8.41 4.54
#